data_fc325a98144ac6b1fe38f05af77528a7
#
_entry.id   fc325a98144ac6b1fe38f05af77528a7
#
_cell.length_a   1.000
_cell.length_b   1.000
_cell.length_c   1.000
_cell.angle_alpha   90.00
_cell.angle_beta   90.00
_cell.angle_gamma   90.00
#
_symmetry.space_group_name_H-M   'P 1'
#
loop_
_entity.id
_entity.type
_entity.pdbx_description
1 polymer ?
#
loop_
_entity_poly.entity_id
_entity_poly.type
_entity_poly.pdbx_seq_one_letter_code
_entity_poly.pdbx_strand_id
1 'polypeptide(L)'
;MKQVIIVTFGLALAATGAQAADIGQGRAKAEAVCGACHGVNGASVSDTIPNLAGQRAAYLENQLKAFKEGARKAPNATSPIATMAAIAAQLSPAEMADVAAYFSSLPGVDKNGRSAQFANVAKTNLAFPEDYKKTFVRYHTINFPATKQVRHYYANPVAVQAAREGKPLPAGSYLLAEVYAAKLENGNPVTGPDGFYVPEKQLLYTAMGTGAGWGKDFPEMLRNGDWNYAIFSLDKQHRPMNQAECLGCHKPLDATSYVFTIKQLSAAR
;
A
#
# COMPACT_ATOMS: atom_id res chain seq x y z
N MET A 1 64.22 -36.78 -40.74
CA MET A 1 62.85 -37.03 -40.21
C MET A 1 62.46 -35.81 -39.36
N LYS A 2 61.54 -34.96 -39.90
CA LYS A 2 61.04 -33.76 -39.15
C LYS A 2 59.75 -34.17 -38.48
N GLN A 3 59.71 -34.15 -37.14
CA GLN A 3 58.49 -34.35 -36.34
C GLN A 3 57.66 -33.07 -36.35
N VAL A 4 56.42 -33.16 -36.82
CA VAL A 4 55.38 -32.11 -36.73
C VAL A 4 54.62 -32.29 -35.43
N ILE A 5 54.74 -31.37 -34.50
CA ILE A 5 53.95 -31.35 -33.28
C ILE A 5 52.65 -30.57 -33.61
N ILE A 6 51.53 -31.28 -33.60
CA ILE A 6 50.18 -30.68 -33.71
C ILE A 6 49.72 -30.30 -32.32
N VAL A 7 49.68 -28.99 -32.01
CA VAL A 7 49.11 -28.47 -30.78
C VAL A 7 47.62 -28.23 -31.03
N THR A 8 46.79 -29.10 -30.49
CA THR A 8 45.32 -28.93 -30.47
C THR A 8 44.93 -27.95 -29.36
N PHE A 9 44.52 -26.74 -29.77
CA PHE A 9 43.92 -25.74 -28.87
C PHE A 9 42.47 -26.14 -28.62
N GLY A 10 42.19 -26.69 -27.45
CA GLY A 10 40.84 -26.98 -26.98
C GLY A 10 40.13 -25.67 -26.62
N LEU A 11 39.19 -25.24 -27.43
CA LEU A 11 38.30 -24.11 -27.13
C LEU A 11 37.24 -24.59 -26.10
N ALA A 12 37.44 -24.29 -24.80
CA ALA A 12 36.40 -24.52 -23.81
C ALA A 12 35.28 -23.48 -23.98
N LEU A 13 34.17 -23.87 -24.62
CA LEU A 13 32.94 -23.09 -24.58
C LEU A 13 32.43 -23.11 -23.13
N ALA A 14 32.63 -22.01 -22.39
CA ALA A 14 31.89 -21.78 -21.16
C ALA A 14 30.42 -21.51 -21.52
N ALA A 15 29.58 -22.55 -21.36
CA ALA A 15 28.15 -22.38 -21.47
C ALA A 15 27.72 -21.51 -20.27
N THR A 16 27.50 -20.23 -20.48
CA THR A 16 26.80 -19.36 -19.54
C THR A 16 25.34 -19.79 -19.56
N GLY A 17 25.01 -20.80 -18.74
CA GLY A 17 23.63 -21.19 -18.51
C GLY A 17 22.85 -20.01 -18.01
N ALA A 18 21.83 -19.57 -18.72
CA ALA A 18 20.85 -18.63 -18.21
C ALA A 18 20.20 -19.27 -16.97
N GLN A 19 20.51 -18.75 -15.79
CA GLN A 19 19.94 -19.22 -14.54
C GLN A 19 18.45 -18.89 -14.56
N ALA A 20 17.59 -19.86 -14.28
CA ALA A 20 16.16 -19.62 -14.15
C ALA A 20 15.92 -18.63 -12.99
N ALA A 21 15.00 -17.71 -13.19
CA ALA A 21 14.67 -16.72 -12.18
C ALA A 21 14.12 -17.39 -10.90
N ASP A 22 14.59 -16.96 -9.74
CA ASP A 22 14.19 -17.46 -8.43
C ASP A 22 13.06 -16.60 -7.86
N ILE A 23 11.84 -17.14 -7.86
CA ILE A 23 10.64 -16.47 -7.33
C ILE A 23 10.77 -16.17 -5.83
N GLY A 24 11.46 -17.02 -5.05
CA GLY A 24 11.64 -16.82 -3.61
C GLY A 24 12.57 -15.63 -3.32
N GLN A 25 13.70 -15.53 -4.02
CA GLN A 25 14.60 -14.38 -3.96
C GLN A 25 13.89 -13.11 -4.46
N GLY A 26 13.14 -13.24 -5.55
CA GLY A 26 12.31 -12.16 -6.10
C GLY A 26 11.29 -11.63 -5.10
N ARG A 27 10.63 -12.52 -4.36
CA ARG A 27 9.70 -12.17 -3.30
C ARG A 27 10.40 -11.39 -2.18
N ALA A 28 11.50 -11.91 -1.64
CA ALA A 28 12.24 -11.27 -0.57
C ALA A 28 12.70 -9.85 -0.97
N LYS A 29 13.23 -9.69 -2.19
CA LYS A 29 13.63 -8.38 -2.73
C LYS A 29 12.43 -7.46 -2.93
N ALA A 30 11.32 -7.96 -3.46
CA ALA A 30 10.10 -7.19 -3.68
C ALA A 30 9.51 -6.66 -2.37
N GLU A 31 9.45 -7.49 -1.32
CA GLU A 31 8.97 -7.09 0.00
C GLU A 31 9.88 -6.02 0.63
N ALA A 32 11.20 -6.17 0.51
CA ALA A 32 12.16 -5.25 1.12
C ALA A 32 12.26 -3.89 0.40
N VAL A 33 12.07 -3.85 -0.94
CA VAL A 33 12.40 -2.66 -1.75
C VAL A 33 11.19 -2.12 -2.50
N CYS A 34 10.40 -2.97 -3.14
CA CYS A 34 9.35 -2.54 -4.07
C CYS A 34 8.01 -2.31 -3.39
N GLY A 35 7.74 -3.07 -2.32
CA GLY A 35 6.45 -3.16 -1.65
C GLY A 35 5.94 -1.86 -1.06
N ALA A 36 6.85 -0.98 -0.62
CA ALA A 36 6.48 0.32 -0.04
C ALA A 36 5.69 1.22 -1.02
N CYS A 37 5.95 1.10 -2.32
CA CYS A 37 5.31 1.91 -3.35
C CYS A 37 4.30 1.10 -4.18
N HIS A 38 4.70 -0.10 -4.61
CA HIS A 38 3.90 -0.94 -5.50
C HIS A 38 2.96 -1.92 -4.77
N GLY A 39 2.98 -1.92 -3.44
CA GLY A 39 2.31 -2.93 -2.63
C GLY A 39 3.09 -4.24 -2.58
N VAL A 40 3.11 -4.91 -1.43
CA VAL A 40 3.80 -6.20 -1.25
C VAL A 40 3.26 -7.29 -2.16
N ASN A 41 2.01 -7.17 -2.59
CA ASN A 41 1.33 -8.04 -3.54
C ASN A 41 1.31 -7.47 -4.97
N GLY A 42 2.07 -6.41 -5.25
CA GLY A 42 2.10 -5.76 -6.56
C GLY A 42 0.85 -4.97 -6.93
N ALA A 43 -0.06 -4.74 -5.97
CA ALA A 43 -1.22 -3.86 -6.12
C ALA A 43 -0.92 -2.51 -5.46
N SER A 44 -0.66 -1.49 -6.28
CA SER A 44 -0.38 -0.13 -5.81
C SER A 44 -1.62 0.51 -5.19
N VAL A 45 -1.38 1.36 -4.21
CA VAL A 45 -2.43 2.19 -3.57
C VAL A 45 -2.49 3.62 -4.14
N SER A 46 -1.66 3.91 -5.14
CA SER A 46 -1.52 5.24 -5.74
C SER A 46 -1.74 5.18 -7.24
N ASP A 47 -2.58 6.09 -7.77
CA ASP A 47 -2.83 6.22 -9.22
C ASP A 47 -1.57 6.62 -10.03
N THR A 48 -0.55 7.15 -9.35
CA THR A 48 0.72 7.55 -9.99
C THR A 48 1.78 6.46 -9.99
N ILE A 49 1.54 5.37 -9.27
CA ILE A 49 2.45 4.22 -9.14
C ILE A 49 1.75 2.99 -9.74
N PRO A 50 2.35 2.32 -10.74
CA PRO A 50 1.68 1.23 -11.43
C PRO A 50 1.54 -0.03 -10.58
N ASN A 51 0.47 -0.79 -10.83
CA ASN A 51 0.36 -2.18 -10.38
C ASN A 51 1.37 -3.05 -11.13
N LEU A 52 1.99 -3.99 -10.44
CA LEU A 52 2.97 -4.93 -10.98
C LEU A 52 2.46 -6.37 -11.01
N ALA A 53 1.49 -6.72 -10.16
CA ALA A 53 0.93 -8.05 -10.06
C ALA A 53 0.33 -8.54 -11.38
N GLY A 54 0.69 -9.75 -11.79
CA GLY A 54 0.22 -10.39 -13.01
C GLY A 54 0.77 -9.76 -14.30
N GLN A 55 1.68 -8.80 -14.21
CA GLN A 55 2.33 -8.22 -15.38
C GLN A 55 3.36 -9.22 -15.95
N ARG A 56 3.54 -9.25 -17.25
CA ARG A 56 4.48 -10.17 -17.91
C ARG A 56 5.91 -9.96 -17.39
N ALA A 57 6.60 -11.04 -16.99
CA ALA A 57 7.95 -10.96 -16.44
C ALA A 57 8.93 -10.24 -17.39
N ALA A 58 8.92 -10.62 -18.67
CA ALA A 58 9.78 -9.97 -19.67
C ALA A 58 9.52 -8.45 -19.79
N TYR A 59 8.27 -8.01 -19.64
CA TYR A 59 7.94 -6.59 -19.63
C TYR A 59 8.52 -5.89 -18.40
N LEU A 60 8.31 -6.46 -17.20
CA LEU A 60 8.82 -5.89 -15.95
C LEU A 60 10.35 -5.79 -15.97
N GLU A 61 11.03 -6.86 -16.40
CA GLU A 61 12.49 -6.89 -16.51
C GLU A 61 13.01 -5.82 -17.48
N ASN A 62 12.39 -5.70 -18.66
CA ASN A 62 12.74 -4.67 -19.62
C ASN A 62 12.51 -3.25 -19.10
N GLN A 63 11.44 -3.03 -18.30
CA GLN A 63 11.21 -1.73 -17.69
C GLN A 63 12.28 -1.40 -16.63
N LEU A 64 12.70 -2.37 -15.81
CA LEU A 64 13.78 -2.17 -14.83
C LEU A 64 15.10 -1.84 -15.54
N LYS A 65 15.44 -2.55 -16.64
CA LYS A 65 16.61 -2.24 -17.49
C LYS A 65 16.51 -0.82 -18.07
N ALA A 66 15.35 -0.45 -18.62
CA ALA A 66 15.13 0.88 -19.19
C ALA A 66 15.28 2.00 -18.16
N PHE A 67 14.87 1.79 -16.89
CA PHE A 67 15.12 2.71 -15.80
C PHE A 67 16.63 2.79 -15.48
N LYS A 68 17.31 1.65 -15.34
CA LYS A 68 18.73 1.57 -15.03
C LYS A 68 19.60 2.26 -16.08
N GLU A 69 19.27 2.08 -17.34
CA GLU A 69 19.98 2.62 -18.51
C GLU A 69 19.61 4.09 -18.81
N GLY A 70 18.65 4.67 -18.07
CA GLY A 70 18.19 6.04 -18.28
C GLY A 70 17.38 6.23 -19.57
N ALA A 71 16.89 5.15 -20.18
CA ALA A 71 16.03 5.21 -21.36
C ALA A 71 14.65 5.82 -21.03
N ARG A 72 14.19 5.68 -19.75
CA ARG A 72 13.02 6.37 -19.22
C ARG A 72 13.47 7.62 -18.48
N LYS A 73 13.35 8.77 -19.16
CA LYS A 73 13.78 10.08 -18.60
C LYS A 73 12.78 10.61 -17.59
N ALA A 74 13.29 10.98 -16.41
CA ALA A 74 12.51 11.67 -15.40
C ALA A 74 12.29 13.15 -15.80
N PRO A 75 11.06 13.69 -15.67
CA PRO A 75 10.82 15.11 -15.96
C PRO A 75 11.48 16.05 -14.93
N ASN A 76 11.71 15.56 -13.72
CA ASN A 76 12.41 16.26 -12.63
C ASN A 76 12.91 15.26 -11.59
N ALA A 77 13.75 15.72 -10.66
CA ALA A 77 14.40 14.88 -9.64
C ALA A 77 13.42 14.28 -8.59
N THR A 78 12.22 14.84 -8.45
CA THR A 78 11.22 14.38 -7.48
C THR A 78 10.13 13.50 -8.09
N SER A 79 10.24 13.20 -9.39
CA SER A 79 9.27 12.35 -10.07
C SER A 79 9.40 10.88 -9.66
N PRO A 80 8.30 10.09 -9.69
CA PRO A 80 8.36 8.64 -9.46
C PRO A 80 9.33 7.92 -10.41
N ILE A 81 9.54 8.46 -11.62
CA ILE A 81 10.51 7.94 -12.59
C ILE A 81 11.95 8.10 -12.09
N ALA A 82 12.30 9.24 -11.47
CA ALA A 82 13.62 9.45 -10.86
C ALA A 82 13.87 8.45 -9.70
N THR A 83 12.87 8.25 -8.85
CA THR A 83 12.93 7.27 -7.77
C THR A 83 13.14 5.85 -8.32
N MET A 84 12.38 5.46 -9.34
CA MET A 84 12.53 4.14 -9.96
C MET A 84 13.89 3.95 -10.63
N ALA A 85 14.46 4.99 -11.25
CA ALA A 85 15.81 4.93 -11.83
C ALA A 85 16.87 4.69 -10.75
N ALA A 86 16.77 5.37 -9.60
CA ALA A 86 17.67 5.18 -8.47
C ALA A 86 17.59 3.77 -7.87
N ILE A 87 16.38 3.21 -7.75
CA ILE A 87 16.16 1.83 -7.29
C ILE A 87 16.71 0.83 -8.30
N ALA A 88 16.37 0.96 -9.58
CA ALA A 88 16.81 0.05 -10.62
C ALA A 88 18.33 0.04 -10.80
N ALA A 89 19.01 1.17 -10.57
CA ALA A 89 20.48 1.26 -10.62
C ALA A 89 21.17 0.29 -9.64
N GLN A 90 20.53 -0.01 -8.51
CA GLN A 90 21.05 -0.89 -7.45
C GLN A 90 20.79 -2.38 -7.70
N LEU A 91 19.94 -2.72 -8.66
CA LEU A 91 19.60 -4.11 -8.94
C LEU A 91 20.60 -4.74 -9.93
N SER A 92 21.02 -5.96 -9.64
CA SER A 92 21.72 -6.82 -10.60
C SER A 92 20.75 -7.36 -11.68
N PRO A 93 21.24 -7.83 -12.82
CA PRO A 93 20.39 -8.48 -13.81
C PRO A 93 19.61 -9.69 -13.26
N ALA A 94 20.21 -10.47 -12.37
CA ALA A 94 19.55 -11.61 -11.73
C ALA A 94 18.39 -11.13 -10.83
N GLU A 95 18.61 -10.14 -9.97
CA GLU A 95 17.55 -9.58 -9.11
C GLU A 95 16.41 -8.95 -9.92
N MET A 96 16.69 -8.36 -11.07
CA MET A 96 15.64 -7.85 -11.98
C MET A 96 14.78 -8.99 -12.53
N ALA A 97 15.41 -10.10 -12.94
CA ALA A 97 14.70 -11.28 -13.41
C ALA A 97 13.86 -11.93 -12.29
N ASP A 98 14.43 -12.07 -11.09
CA ASP A 98 13.78 -12.67 -9.93
C ASP A 98 12.54 -11.86 -9.50
N VAL A 99 12.68 -10.55 -9.34
CA VAL A 99 11.57 -9.65 -9.00
C VAL A 99 10.49 -9.64 -10.09
N ALA A 100 10.90 -9.65 -11.36
CA ALA A 100 9.96 -9.72 -12.47
C ALA A 100 9.19 -11.04 -12.50
N ALA A 101 9.86 -12.17 -12.24
CA ALA A 101 9.23 -13.47 -12.11
C ALA A 101 8.24 -13.52 -10.95
N TYR A 102 8.63 -12.97 -9.78
CA TYR A 102 7.75 -12.90 -8.61
C TYR A 102 6.46 -12.13 -8.92
N PHE A 103 6.55 -10.88 -9.36
CA PHE A 103 5.33 -10.09 -9.66
C PHE A 103 4.50 -10.68 -10.80
N SER A 104 5.13 -11.32 -11.78
CA SER A 104 4.44 -12.03 -12.85
C SER A 104 3.67 -13.26 -12.36
N SER A 105 4.14 -13.92 -11.30
CA SER A 105 3.48 -15.09 -10.71
C SER A 105 2.26 -14.72 -9.87
N LEU A 106 2.11 -13.45 -9.50
CA LEU A 106 0.98 -12.98 -8.71
C LEU A 106 -0.27 -12.83 -9.59
N PRO A 107 -1.47 -13.06 -9.03
CA PRO A 107 -2.71 -12.76 -9.74
C PRO A 107 -2.76 -11.28 -10.13
N GLY A 108 -3.18 -11.02 -11.37
CA GLY A 108 -3.38 -9.65 -11.86
C GLY A 108 -4.39 -8.89 -10.99
N VAL A 109 -4.30 -7.57 -11.03
CA VAL A 109 -5.27 -6.67 -10.38
C VAL A 109 -6.28 -6.15 -11.40
N ASP A 110 -7.52 -5.91 -10.96
CA ASP A 110 -8.55 -5.32 -11.80
C ASP A 110 -8.26 -3.83 -12.08
N LYS A 111 -9.09 -3.21 -12.92
CA LYS A 111 -8.99 -1.77 -13.25
C LYS A 111 -9.08 -0.81 -12.06
N ASN A 112 -9.50 -1.30 -10.88
CA ASN A 112 -9.57 -0.55 -9.64
C ASN A 112 -8.40 -0.89 -8.70
N GLY A 113 -7.36 -1.59 -9.17
CA GLY A 113 -6.21 -2.00 -8.39
C GLY A 113 -6.46 -3.17 -7.43
N ARG A 114 -7.60 -3.88 -7.56
CA ARG A 114 -7.93 -4.98 -6.66
C ARG A 114 -7.35 -6.30 -7.17
N SER A 115 -6.64 -7.01 -6.31
CA SER A 115 -6.12 -8.33 -6.61
C SER A 115 -7.19 -9.41 -6.44
N ALA A 116 -7.35 -10.26 -7.44
CA ALA A 116 -8.24 -11.42 -7.35
C ALA A 116 -7.85 -12.39 -6.21
N GLN A 117 -6.58 -12.41 -5.81
CA GLN A 117 -6.08 -13.24 -4.72
C GLN A 117 -6.71 -12.89 -3.36
N PHE A 118 -7.19 -11.67 -3.19
CA PHE A 118 -7.74 -11.17 -1.93
C PHE A 118 -9.24 -10.91 -1.99
N ALA A 119 -9.93 -11.49 -2.99
CA ALA A 119 -11.38 -11.29 -3.19
C ALA A 119 -12.24 -11.66 -1.95
N ASN A 120 -11.71 -12.50 -1.06
CA ASN A 120 -12.45 -13.03 0.08
C ASN A 120 -12.08 -12.40 1.43
N VAL A 121 -11.29 -11.33 1.48
CA VAL A 121 -10.96 -10.62 2.73
C VAL A 121 -12.10 -9.63 3.07
N ALA A 122 -13.32 -10.14 3.17
CA ALA A 122 -14.51 -9.32 3.41
C ALA A 122 -14.94 -9.31 4.89
N LYS A 123 -14.50 -10.30 5.68
CA LYS A 123 -14.89 -10.43 7.09
C LYS A 123 -14.21 -9.33 7.94
N THR A 124 -15.00 -8.58 8.67
CA THR A 124 -14.52 -7.64 9.70
C THR A 124 -15.16 -7.95 11.04
N ASN A 125 -14.40 -7.72 12.11
CA ASN A 125 -14.88 -7.84 13.48
C ASN A 125 -15.37 -6.50 14.06
N LEU A 126 -15.34 -5.42 13.26
CA LEU A 126 -15.78 -4.12 13.70
C LEU A 126 -17.30 -4.02 13.71
N ALA A 127 -17.85 -3.54 14.79
CA ALA A 127 -19.23 -3.05 14.87
C ALA A 127 -19.23 -1.52 14.83
N PHE A 128 -20.33 -0.91 14.36
CA PHE A 128 -20.46 0.55 14.38
C PHE A 128 -20.55 1.06 15.83
N PRO A 129 -19.73 2.04 16.25
CA PRO A 129 -19.78 2.58 17.60
C PRO A 129 -20.90 3.61 17.73
N GLU A 130 -22.08 3.17 18.15
CA GLU A 130 -23.32 3.98 18.14
C GLU A 130 -23.18 5.32 18.85
N ASP A 131 -22.50 5.34 20.00
CA ASP A 131 -22.34 6.52 20.83
C ASP A 131 -21.05 7.31 20.56
N TYR A 132 -20.38 7.11 19.42
CA TYR A 132 -19.08 7.72 19.14
C TYR A 132 -19.07 9.25 19.26
N LYS A 133 -20.18 9.94 18.94
CA LYS A 133 -20.29 11.39 19.09
C LYS A 133 -20.14 11.86 20.55
N LYS A 134 -20.47 10.99 21.51
CA LYS A 134 -20.40 11.29 22.96
C LYS A 134 -19.12 10.76 23.59
N THR A 135 -18.58 9.65 23.04
CA THR A 135 -17.53 8.86 23.69
C THR A 135 -16.17 8.99 23.04
N PHE A 136 -16.11 9.38 21.74
CA PHE A 136 -14.86 9.54 21.00
C PHE A 136 -14.45 11.01 20.95
N VAL A 137 -13.16 11.25 20.87
CA VAL A 137 -12.58 12.57 20.63
C VAL A 137 -12.47 12.81 19.12
N ARG A 138 -13.03 13.91 18.62
CA ARG A 138 -12.71 14.38 17.27
C ARG A 138 -11.32 15.01 17.30
N TYR A 139 -10.34 14.36 16.65
CA TYR A 139 -8.95 14.76 16.77
C TYR A 139 -8.36 15.37 15.50
N HIS A 140 -9.01 15.18 14.34
CA HIS A 140 -8.46 15.70 13.08
C HIS A 140 -9.52 15.94 12.00
N THR A 141 -9.16 16.76 11.01
CA THR A 141 -9.92 16.98 9.76
C THR A 141 -8.94 17.00 8.60
N ILE A 142 -9.29 16.36 7.48
CA ILE A 142 -8.44 16.32 6.27
C ILE A 142 -9.29 16.59 5.03
N ASN A 143 -8.79 17.48 4.16
CA ASN A 143 -9.30 17.66 2.81
C ASN A 143 -8.71 16.60 1.86
N PHE A 144 -9.54 16.06 1.00
CA PHE A 144 -9.16 15.14 -0.09
C PHE A 144 -9.47 15.78 -1.44
N PRO A 145 -8.53 16.53 -2.02
CA PRO A 145 -8.77 17.29 -3.26
C PRO A 145 -9.17 16.42 -4.45
N ALA A 146 -8.52 15.26 -4.62
CA ALA A 146 -8.78 14.36 -5.74
C ALA A 146 -10.23 13.85 -5.79
N THR A 147 -10.85 13.66 -4.63
CA THR A 147 -12.24 13.17 -4.52
C THR A 147 -13.22 14.26 -4.11
N LYS A 148 -12.75 15.50 -3.91
CA LYS A 148 -13.54 16.65 -3.43
C LYS A 148 -14.30 16.29 -2.15
N GLN A 149 -13.58 15.70 -1.19
CA GLN A 149 -14.12 15.24 0.09
C GLN A 149 -13.43 15.93 1.24
N VAL A 150 -14.12 15.97 2.38
CA VAL A 150 -13.54 16.31 3.69
C VAL A 150 -13.89 15.19 4.66
N ARG A 151 -12.95 14.84 5.54
CA ARG A 151 -13.13 13.78 6.53
C ARG A 151 -12.88 14.31 7.92
N HIS A 152 -13.78 13.96 8.84
CA HIS A 152 -13.63 14.23 10.27
C HIS A 152 -13.26 12.95 10.99
N TYR A 153 -12.13 12.95 11.67
CA TYR A 153 -11.56 11.79 12.34
C TYR A 153 -11.84 11.79 13.83
N TYR A 154 -12.29 10.66 14.34
CA TYR A 154 -12.62 10.41 15.74
C TYR A 154 -11.84 9.19 16.22
N ALA A 155 -11.49 9.19 17.52
CA ALA A 155 -10.85 8.06 18.17
C ALA A 155 -11.43 7.85 19.58
N ASN A 156 -11.51 6.60 20.00
CA ASN A 156 -11.95 6.30 21.35
C ASN A 156 -10.87 6.65 22.39
N PRO A 157 -11.23 6.81 23.67
CA PRO A 157 -10.29 7.20 24.72
C PRO A 157 -9.07 6.30 24.84
N VAL A 158 -9.23 4.99 24.62
CA VAL A 158 -8.13 4.01 24.67
C VAL A 158 -7.06 4.34 23.64
N ALA A 159 -7.45 4.61 22.39
CA ALA A 159 -6.53 4.98 21.32
C ALA A 159 -5.87 6.35 21.60
N VAL A 160 -6.65 7.34 22.04
CA VAL A 160 -6.14 8.69 22.37
C VAL A 160 -5.09 8.62 23.46
N GLN A 161 -5.36 7.91 24.55
CA GLN A 161 -4.43 7.81 25.68
C GLN A 161 -3.12 7.14 25.26
N ALA A 162 -3.18 5.99 24.60
CA ALA A 162 -1.98 5.28 24.14
C ALA A 162 -1.14 6.15 23.19
N ALA A 163 -1.79 6.85 22.24
CA ALA A 163 -1.11 7.75 21.31
C ALA A 163 -0.41 8.92 22.04
N ARG A 164 -1.04 9.53 23.04
CA ARG A 164 -0.44 10.60 23.87
C ARG A 164 0.78 10.12 24.66
N GLU A 165 0.75 8.87 25.09
CA GLU A 165 1.86 8.24 25.81
C GLU A 165 2.99 7.75 24.87
N GLY A 166 2.84 7.91 23.54
CA GLY A 166 3.79 7.41 22.54
C GLY A 166 3.87 5.88 22.48
N LYS A 167 2.84 5.19 22.97
CA LYS A 167 2.75 3.73 23.01
C LYS A 167 2.05 3.19 21.75
N PRO A 168 2.33 1.96 21.35
CA PRO A 168 1.51 1.26 20.35
C PRO A 168 0.04 1.24 20.79
N LEU A 169 -0.86 1.42 19.83
CA LEU A 169 -2.30 1.39 20.09
C LEU A 169 -2.74 -0.02 20.50
N PRO A 170 -3.29 -0.23 21.71
CA PRO A 170 -3.61 -1.55 22.23
C PRO A 170 -4.91 -2.10 21.62
N ALA A 171 -5.17 -3.39 21.88
CA ALA A 171 -6.46 -4.01 21.59
C ALA A 171 -7.60 -3.19 22.23
N GLY A 172 -8.70 -3.02 21.49
CA GLY A 172 -9.81 -2.13 21.85
C GLY A 172 -9.67 -0.71 21.31
N SER A 173 -8.52 -0.33 20.70
CA SER A 173 -8.41 0.94 19.98
C SER A 173 -9.34 0.97 18.79
N TYR A 174 -10.05 2.10 18.64
CA TYR A 174 -11.01 2.31 17.54
C TYR A 174 -10.90 3.73 16.99
N LEU A 175 -10.75 3.84 15.68
CA LEU A 175 -10.74 5.09 14.94
C LEU A 175 -11.87 5.07 13.90
N LEU A 176 -12.60 6.17 13.80
CA LEU A 176 -13.71 6.36 12.87
C LEU A 176 -13.50 7.63 12.07
N ALA A 177 -13.84 7.63 10.80
CA ALA A 177 -13.93 8.86 10.02
C ALA A 177 -15.31 9.01 9.39
N GLU A 178 -15.90 10.18 9.57
CA GLU A 178 -17.02 10.64 8.77
C GLU A 178 -16.51 11.17 7.44
N VAL A 179 -17.08 10.71 6.35
CA VAL A 179 -16.70 11.12 5.00
C VAL A 179 -17.81 11.96 4.40
N TYR A 180 -17.47 13.19 4.01
CA TYR A 180 -18.40 14.15 3.42
C TYR A 180 -17.97 14.53 2.00
N ALA A 181 -18.92 14.69 1.09
CA ALA A 181 -18.71 15.50 -0.11
C ALA A 181 -18.50 16.96 0.32
N ALA A 182 -17.53 17.61 -0.29
CA ALA A 182 -17.35 19.04 -0.10
C ALA A 182 -18.44 19.83 -0.85
N LYS A 183 -18.89 20.95 -0.27
CA LYS A 183 -19.70 21.94 -0.98
C LYS A 183 -18.91 22.45 -2.18
N LEU A 184 -19.53 22.50 -3.35
CA LEU A 184 -18.91 22.97 -4.57
C LEU A 184 -19.52 24.32 -5.01
N GLU A 185 -18.65 25.24 -5.42
CA GLU A 185 -19.01 26.44 -6.15
C GLU A 185 -18.21 26.48 -7.44
N ASN A 186 -18.90 26.59 -8.57
CA ASN A 186 -18.28 26.50 -9.91
C ASN A 186 -17.39 25.25 -10.10
N GLY A 187 -17.81 24.12 -9.51
CA GLY A 187 -17.10 22.86 -9.61
C GLY A 187 -15.89 22.71 -8.69
N ASN A 188 -15.55 23.74 -7.90
CA ASN A 188 -14.43 23.71 -6.95
C ASN A 188 -14.92 23.60 -5.50
N PRO A 189 -14.20 22.87 -4.62
CA PRO A 189 -14.54 22.80 -3.22
C PRO A 189 -14.46 24.17 -2.53
N VAL A 190 -15.50 24.53 -1.79
CA VAL A 190 -15.52 25.72 -0.93
C VAL A 190 -14.69 25.44 0.31
N THR A 191 -13.74 26.33 0.62
CA THR A 191 -12.90 26.25 1.83
C THR A 191 -13.46 27.19 2.87
N GLY A 192 -13.64 26.68 4.10
CA GLY A 192 -14.04 27.46 5.26
C GLY A 192 -12.91 28.29 5.85
N PRO A 193 -13.21 29.15 6.85
CA PRO A 193 -12.20 30.00 7.50
C PRO A 193 -11.12 29.21 8.25
N ASP A 194 -11.38 27.95 8.57
CA ASP A 194 -10.46 27.01 9.21
C ASP A 194 -9.51 26.29 8.22
N GLY A 195 -9.62 26.60 6.92
CA GLY A 195 -8.81 25.98 5.85
C GLY A 195 -9.33 24.62 5.39
N PHE A 196 -10.41 24.10 5.95
CA PHE A 196 -11.01 22.85 5.53
C PHE A 196 -12.16 23.07 4.55
N TYR A 197 -12.43 22.05 3.74
CA TYR A 197 -13.60 22.10 2.85
C TYR A 197 -14.89 22.11 3.68
N VAL A 198 -15.84 22.93 3.24
CA VAL A 198 -17.16 22.96 3.85
C VAL A 198 -17.89 21.65 3.52
N PRO A 199 -18.27 20.84 4.53
CA PRO A 199 -19.01 19.61 4.29
C PRO A 199 -20.44 19.93 3.80
N GLU A 200 -20.90 19.21 2.76
CA GLU A 200 -22.24 19.36 2.21
C GLU A 200 -23.10 18.14 2.55
N LYS A 201 -22.70 16.96 2.06
CA LYS A 201 -23.44 15.71 2.22
C LYS A 201 -22.55 14.64 2.80
N GLN A 202 -22.97 14.02 3.88
CA GLN A 202 -22.28 12.83 4.40
C GLN A 202 -22.50 11.65 3.44
N LEU A 203 -21.42 10.93 3.14
CA LEU A 203 -21.42 9.84 2.16
C LEU A 203 -21.42 8.47 2.84
N LEU A 204 -20.58 8.31 3.86
CA LEU A 204 -20.34 7.04 4.55
C LEU A 204 -19.46 7.28 5.79
N TYR A 205 -19.17 6.20 6.49
CA TYR A 205 -18.12 6.13 7.50
C TYR A 205 -17.03 5.14 7.09
N THR A 206 -15.79 5.44 7.44
CA THR A 206 -14.69 4.47 7.40
C THR A 206 -14.19 4.24 8.83
N ALA A 207 -13.82 3.02 9.14
CA ALA A 207 -13.34 2.68 10.47
C ALA A 207 -12.15 1.74 10.41
N MET A 208 -11.32 1.83 11.42
CA MET A 208 -10.31 0.84 11.75
C MET A 208 -10.28 0.62 13.26
N GLY A 209 -10.06 -0.61 13.66
CA GLY A 209 -9.98 -0.96 15.08
C GLY A 209 -9.21 -2.26 15.26
N THR A 210 -8.76 -2.50 16.48
CA THR A 210 -7.96 -3.66 16.82
C THR A 210 -8.54 -4.41 18.01
N GLY A 211 -8.50 -5.73 17.95
CA GLY A 211 -8.94 -6.62 19.02
C GLY A 211 -8.08 -7.88 19.05
N ALA A 212 -7.87 -8.45 20.22
CA ALA A 212 -6.98 -9.59 20.40
C ALA A 212 -7.30 -10.77 19.45
N GLY A 213 -6.33 -11.17 18.64
CA GLY A 213 -6.42 -12.30 17.74
C GLY A 213 -7.18 -12.06 16.44
N TRP A 214 -7.64 -10.83 16.16
CA TRP A 214 -8.39 -10.52 14.92
C TRP A 214 -7.56 -10.68 13.66
N GLY A 215 -6.24 -10.49 13.74
CA GLY A 215 -5.32 -10.66 12.62
C GLY A 215 -5.20 -12.08 12.11
N LYS A 216 -5.64 -13.09 12.89
CA LYS A 216 -5.58 -14.50 12.48
C LYS A 216 -6.44 -14.81 11.26
N ASP A 217 -7.47 -14.01 11.03
CA ASP A 217 -8.39 -14.14 9.88
C ASP A 217 -7.75 -13.68 8.56
N PHE A 218 -6.56 -13.03 8.59
CA PHE A 218 -5.92 -12.50 7.41
C PHE A 218 -4.66 -13.26 7.01
N PRO A 219 -4.39 -13.40 5.70
CA PRO A 219 -3.11 -13.89 5.20
C PRO A 219 -1.96 -13.07 5.81
N GLU A 220 -0.86 -13.72 6.16
CA GLU A 220 0.29 -13.09 6.82
C GLU A 220 0.83 -11.88 6.04
N MET A 221 0.89 -12.00 4.72
CA MET A 221 1.36 -10.93 3.83
C MET A 221 0.51 -9.65 3.90
N LEU A 222 -0.76 -9.73 4.31
CA LEU A 222 -1.67 -8.58 4.47
C LEU A 222 -1.85 -8.17 5.92
N ARG A 223 -1.51 -9.04 6.86
CA ARG A 223 -1.81 -8.86 8.28
C ARG A 223 -1.15 -7.61 8.85
N ASN A 224 -1.94 -6.72 9.41
CA ASN A 224 -1.52 -5.51 10.13
C ASN A 224 -1.70 -5.73 11.64
N GLY A 225 -0.93 -6.67 12.22
CA GLY A 225 -1.22 -7.11 13.58
C GLY A 225 -2.66 -7.61 13.68
N ASP A 226 -3.42 -7.09 14.64
CA ASP A 226 -4.82 -7.43 14.88
C ASP A 226 -5.81 -6.39 14.35
N TRP A 227 -5.37 -5.48 13.46
CA TRP A 227 -6.23 -4.44 12.90
C TRP A 227 -7.22 -4.99 11.88
N ASN A 228 -8.45 -4.51 11.98
CA ASN A 228 -9.54 -4.71 11.02
C ASN A 228 -10.02 -3.36 10.49
N TYR A 229 -10.62 -3.39 9.32
CA TYR A 229 -11.16 -2.21 8.63
C TYR A 229 -12.62 -2.43 8.26
N ALA A 230 -13.39 -1.36 8.21
CA ALA A 230 -14.78 -1.40 7.79
C ALA A 230 -15.20 -0.12 7.09
N ILE A 231 -16.18 -0.24 6.20
CA ILE A 231 -16.98 0.88 5.71
C ILE A 231 -18.41 0.66 6.21
N PHE A 232 -19.01 1.73 6.72
CA PHE A 232 -20.42 1.71 7.09
C PHE A 232 -21.19 2.72 6.24
N SER A 233 -22.42 2.34 5.87
CA SER A 233 -23.40 3.23 5.27
C SER A 233 -23.94 4.23 6.31
N LEU A 234 -24.78 5.18 5.86
CA LEU A 234 -25.36 6.19 6.76
C LEU A 234 -26.34 5.61 7.78
N ASP A 235 -26.95 4.49 7.47
CA ASP A 235 -27.77 3.68 8.37
C ASP A 235 -26.94 2.75 9.29
N LYS A 236 -25.59 2.98 9.32
CA LYS A 236 -24.63 2.29 10.18
C LYS A 236 -24.47 0.79 9.91
N GLN A 237 -24.94 0.32 8.78
CA GLN A 237 -24.77 -1.06 8.35
C GLN A 237 -23.42 -1.25 7.65
N HIS A 238 -22.82 -2.42 7.80
CA HIS A 238 -21.62 -2.78 7.05
C HIS A 238 -21.87 -2.69 5.54
N ARG A 239 -20.99 -2.00 4.84
CA ARG A 239 -20.91 -2.10 3.39
C ARG A 239 -19.91 -3.21 3.03
N PRO A 240 -20.30 -4.18 2.21
CA PRO A 240 -19.39 -5.21 1.73
C PRO A 240 -18.18 -4.56 1.06
N MET A 241 -16.99 -4.93 1.49
CA MET A 241 -15.74 -4.44 0.95
C MET A 241 -14.64 -5.49 1.06
N ASN A 242 -13.67 -5.41 0.19
CA ASN A 242 -12.43 -6.18 0.33
C ASN A 242 -11.44 -5.40 1.20
N GLN A 243 -11.18 -5.87 2.41
CA GLN A 243 -10.24 -5.21 3.33
C GLN A 243 -8.79 -5.25 2.84
N ALA A 244 -8.46 -6.06 1.82
CA ALA A 244 -7.11 -6.15 1.30
C ALA A 244 -6.55 -4.79 0.86
N GLU A 245 -7.41 -3.90 0.35
CA GLU A 245 -7.02 -2.53 -0.03
C GLU A 245 -6.60 -1.70 1.19
N CYS A 246 -7.37 -1.77 2.27
CA CYS A 246 -7.05 -1.08 3.51
C CYS A 246 -5.79 -1.66 4.16
N LEU A 247 -5.74 -3.00 4.28
CA LEU A 247 -4.60 -3.71 4.85
C LEU A 247 -3.30 -3.39 4.11
N GLY A 248 -3.31 -3.45 2.78
CA GLY A 248 -2.14 -3.15 1.95
C GLY A 248 -1.67 -1.70 2.08
N CYS A 249 -2.61 -0.74 2.06
CA CYS A 249 -2.31 0.68 2.21
C CYS A 249 -1.72 1.02 3.60
N HIS A 250 -2.26 0.41 4.67
CA HIS A 250 -1.82 0.67 6.04
C HIS A 250 -0.60 -0.15 6.47
N LYS A 251 -0.26 -1.24 5.78
CA LYS A 251 0.81 -2.17 6.18
C LYS A 251 2.19 -1.52 6.40
N PRO A 252 2.65 -0.56 5.57
CA PRO A 252 3.95 0.09 5.78
C PRO A 252 4.04 0.97 7.04
N LEU A 253 2.93 1.12 7.77
CA LEU A 253 2.82 2.01 8.93
C LEU A 253 2.88 1.25 10.28
N ASP A 254 3.57 0.12 10.33
CA ASP A 254 3.70 -0.70 11.53
C ASP A 254 4.27 0.07 12.73
N ALA A 255 5.30 0.88 12.50
CA ALA A 255 5.91 1.75 13.51
C ALA A 255 4.94 2.79 14.10
N THR A 256 3.82 3.08 13.43
CA THR A 256 2.78 4.03 13.86
C THR A 256 1.46 3.34 14.16
N SER A 257 1.50 2.06 14.56
CA SER A 257 0.31 1.23 14.80
C SER A 257 -0.64 1.21 13.59
N TYR A 258 -0.08 1.25 12.37
CA TYR A 258 -0.82 1.27 11.10
C TYR A 258 -1.72 2.50 10.90
N VAL A 259 -1.45 3.63 11.60
CA VAL A 259 -2.27 4.84 11.58
C VAL A 259 -1.53 5.99 10.90
N PHE A 260 -2.07 6.52 9.78
CA PHE A 260 -1.53 7.69 9.07
C PHE A 260 -1.51 8.96 9.91
N THR A 261 -2.51 9.11 10.78
CA THR A 261 -2.76 10.33 11.57
C THR A 261 -2.31 10.20 13.02
N ILE A 262 -1.31 9.34 13.30
CA ILE A 262 -0.86 9.07 14.68
C ILE A 262 -0.35 10.34 15.38
N LYS A 263 0.34 11.23 14.66
CA LYS A 263 0.83 12.51 15.21
C LYS A 263 -0.32 13.43 15.63
N GLN A 264 -1.38 13.50 14.85
CA GLN A 264 -2.57 14.29 15.18
C GLN A 264 -3.35 13.64 16.33
N LEU A 265 -3.41 12.30 16.35
CA LEU A 265 -4.04 11.56 17.44
C LEU A 265 -3.31 11.78 18.77
N SER A 266 -1.99 11.78 18.79
CA SER A 266 -1.20 12.06 20.00
C SER A 266 -1.36 13.50 20.51
N ALA A 267 -1.70 14.45 19.64
CA ALA A 267 -1.96 15.84 19.96
C ALA A 267 -3.45 16.12 20.28
N ALA A 268 -4.34 15.10 20.23
CA ALA A 268 -5.77 15.26 20.54
C ALA A 268 -6.00 15.84 21.93
N ARG A 269 -7.01 16.71 22.09
CA ARG A 269 -7.36 17.36 23.37
C ARG A 269 -8.72 16.89 23.86
#